data_61eccec7f81005cbb0c4ad0b0b617020
#
_entry.id   61eccec7f81005cbb0c4ad0b0b617020
#
_cell.length_a   1.000
_cell.length_b   1.000
_cell.length_c   1.000
_cell.angle_alpha   90.00
_cell.angle_beta   90.00
_cell.angle_gamma   90.00
#
_symmetry.space_group_name_H-M   'P 1'
#
loop_
_entity.id
_entity.type
_entity.pdbx_description
1 polymer ?
#
loop_
_entity_poly.entity_id
_entity_poly.type
_entity_poly.pdbx_seq_one_letter_code
_entity_poly.pdbx_strand_id
1 'polypeptide(L)'
;MARILVVDDDPDLVETVSMMLEKRGHQVVPAYGGLEGLKKVRELKPDAVVLDVMMPDKDGFEVCREIKADAGLREIPVLLLTAVASKISETKYTPRMAMETEADDYVDKPVKPEEIARRVERLISK
;
A
#
# COMPACT_ATOMS: atom_id res chain seq x y z
N MET A 1 -13.63 -6.85 -11.22
CA MET A 1 -13.13 -7.44 -9.96
C MET A 1 -11.61 -7.56 -9.98
N ALA A 2 -10.96 -7.06 -8.94
CA ALA A 2 -9.50 -7.06 -8.89
C ALA A 2 -9.02 -7.80 -7.64
N ARG A 3 -7.77 -8.28 -7.68
CA ARG A 3 -7.10 -8.84 -6.50
C ARG A 3 -6.21 -7.75 -5.92
N ILE A 4 -6.45 -7.38 -4.67
CA ILE A 4 -5.76 -6.29 -4.01
C ILE A 4 -5.04 -6.81 -2.78
N LEU A 5 -3.74 -6.50 -2.67
CA LEU A 5 -2.94 -6.85 -1.50
C LEU A 5 -2.97 -5.64 -0.55
N VAL A 6 -3.35 -5.86 0.70
CA VAL A 6 -3.37 -4.82 1.73
C VAL A 6 -2.30 -5.14 2.77
N VAL A 7 -1.31 -4.27 2.90
CA VAL A 7 -0.13 -4.49 3.74
C VAL A 7 -0.08 -3.42 4.83
N ASP A 8 -0.24 -3.84 6.08
CA ASP A 8 -0.14 -2.95 7.25
C ASP A 8 0.07 -3.83 8.47
N ASP A 9 0.88 -3.37 9.43
CA ASP A 9 1.09 -4.14 10.64
C ASP A 9 -0.03 -3.95 11.68
N ASP A 10 -1.01 -3.09 11.39
CA ASP A 10 -2.20 -2.92 12.20
C ASP A 10 -3.33 -3.81 11.65
N PRO A 11 -3.64 -4.93 12.35
CA PRO A 11 -4.67 -5.85 11.82
C PRO A 11 -6.06 -5.23 11.74
N ASP A 12 -6.38 -4.26 12.59
CA ASP A 12 -7.69 -3.60 12.54
C ASP A 12 -7.84 -2.78 11.27
N LEU A 13 -6.78 -2.08 10.86
CA LEU A 13 -6.81 -1.31 9.63
C LEU A 13 -6.91 -2.24 8.43
N VAL A 14 -6.14 -3.33 8.42
CA VAL A 14 -6.20 -4.31 7.34
C VAL A 14 -7.61 -4.86 7.20
N GLU A 15 -8.24 -5.22 8.34
CA GLU A 15 -9.59 -5.76 8.31
C GLU A 15 -10.60 -4.75 7.78
N THR A 16 -10.54 -3.51 8.26
CA THR A 16 -11.47 -2.47 7.87
C THR A 16 -11.37 -2.16 6.37
N VAL A 17 -10.15 -2.01 5.87
CA VAL A 17 -9.92 -1.73 4.45
C VAL A 17 -10.35 -2.93 3.60
N SER A 18 -10.02 -4.14 4.06
CA SER A 18 -10.40 -5.36 3.35
C SER A 18 -11.90 -5.49 3.21
N MET A 19 -12.64 -5.23 4.28
CA MET A 19 -14.11 -5.30 4.25
C MET A 19 -14.68 -4.31 3.23
N MET A 20 -14.15 -3.11 3.18
CA MET A 20 -14.61 -2.10 2.22
C MET A 20 -14.35 -2.53 0.79
N LEU A 21 -13.16 -3.05 0.51
CA LEU A 21 -12.80 -3.49 -0.83
C LEU A 21 -13.63 -4.71 -1.26
N GLU A 22 -13.83 -5.66 -0.34
CA GLU A 22 -14.65 -6.84 -0.62
C GLU A 22 -16.10 -6.46 -0.89
N LYS A 23 -16.63 -5.50 -0.15
CA LYS A 23 -17.98 -4.99 -0.37
C LYS A 23 -18.13 -4.41 -1.77
N ARG A 24 -17.06 -3.89 -2.34
CA ARG A 24 -17.06 -3.31 -3.69
C ARG A 24 -16.72 -4.35 -4.77
N GLY A 25 -16.64 -5.62 -4.41
CA GLY A 25 -16.48 -6.70 -5.37
C GLY A 25 -15.05 -7.15 -5.63
N HIS A 26 -14.08 -6.69 -4.84
CA HIS A 26 -12.69 -7.06 -5.02
C HIS A 26 -12.30 -8.22 -4.11
N GLN A 27 -11.29 -8.96 -4.53
CA GLN A 27 -10.67 -10.00 -3.72
C GLN A 27 -9.49 -9.39 -2.97
N VAL A 28 -9.38 -9.62 -1.67
CA VAL A 28 -8.34 -9.02 -0.85
C VAL A 28 -7.44 -10.10 -0.26
N VAL A 29 -6.14 -9.85 -0.31
CA VAL A 29 -5.14 -10.68 0.36
C VAL A 29 -4.45 -9.80 1.39
N PRO A 30 -4.47 -10.17 2.68
CA PRO A 30 -3.81 -9.38 3.71
C PRO A 30 -2.34 -9.74 3.88
N ALA A 31 -1.54 -8.78 4.33
CA ALA A 31 -0.19 -9.00 4.81
C ALA A 31 0.07 -8.03 5.97
N TYR A 32 0.79 -8.50 6.98
CA TYR A 32 0.91 -7.78 8.24
C TYR A 32 2.33 -7.25 8.50
N GLY A 33 3.14 -7.18 7.47
CA GLY A 33 4.48 -6.63 7.54
C GLY A 33 5.07 -6.46 6.17
N GLY A 34 6.16 -5.70 6.09
CA GLY A 34 6.78 -5.39 4.80
C GLY A 34 7.37 -6.60 4.10
N LEU A 35 8.02 -7.49 4.87
CA LEU A 35 8.61 -8.70 4.28
C LEU A 35 7.53 -9.64 3.75
N GLU A 36 6.47 -9.84 4.52
CA GLU A 36 5.34 -10.66 4.08
C GLU A 36 4.68 -10.05 2.85
N GLY A 37 4.49 -8.73 2.86
CA GLY A 37 3.89 -8.02 1.74
C GLY A 37 4.69 -8.18 0.46
N LEU A 38 6.00 -7.99 0.53
CA LEU A 38 6.87 -8.12 -0.63
C LEU A 38 6.85 -9.54 -1.18
N LYS A 39 6.89 -10.54 -0.30
CA LYS A 39 6.80 -11.93 -0.70
C LYS A 39 5.50 -12.20 -1.46
N LYS A 40 4.37 -11.71 -0.94
CA LYS A 40 3.07 -11.93 -1.57
C LYS A 40 2.93 -11.20 -2.90
N VAL A 41 3.52 -10.01 -3.03
CA VAL A 41 3.53 -9.31 -4.32
C VAL A 41 4.21 -10.18 -5.38
N ARG A 42 5.35 -10.76 -5.03
CA ARG A 42 6.11 -11.60 -5.95
C ARG A 42 5.36 -12.88 -6.33
N GLU A 43 4.70 -13.48 -5.35
CA GLU A 43 3.98 -14.75 -5.56
C GLU A 43 2.67 -14.57 -6.31
N LEU A 44 1.91 -13.54 -5.96
CA LEU A 44 0.53 -13.39 -6.42
C LEU A 44 0.36 -12.39 -7.56
N LYS A 45 1.27 -11.45 -7.70
CA LYS A 45 1.20 -10.36 -8.68
C LYS A 45 -0.19 -9.73 -8.69
N PRO A 46 -0.58 -9.09 -7.56
CA PRO A 46 -1.93 -8.53 -7.44
C PRO A 46 -2.14 -7.38 -8.44
N ASP A 47 -3.40 -6.98 -8.59
CA ASP A 47 -3.75 -5.86 -9.47
C ASP A 47 -3.43 -4.51 -8.85
N ALA A 48 -3.31 -4.45 -7.52
CA ALA A 48 -2.89 -3.24 -6.80
C ALA A 48 -2.40 -3.61 -5.41
N VAL A 49 -1.60 -2.74 -4.82
CA VAL A 49 -1.08 -2.89 -3.46
C VAL A 49 -1.41 -1.64 -2.66
N VAL A 50 -2.04 -1.83 -1.50
CA VAL A 50 -2.21 -0.79 -0.48
C VAL A 50 -1.14 -1.07 0.57
N LEU A 51 -0.25 -0.11 0.81
CA LEU A 51 0.98 -0.36 1.54
C LEU A 51 1.23 0.72 2.57
N ASP A 52 1.24 0.32 3.86
CA ASP A 52 1.59 1.22 4.94
C ASP A 52 3.11 1.49 4.92
N VAL A 53 3.49 2.70 5.28
CA VAL A 53 4.91 3.08 5.34
C VAL A 53 5.55 2.63 6.64
N MET A 54 4.87 2.82 7.75
CA MET A 54 5.46 2.62 9.09
C MET A 54 5.30 1.19 9.58
N MET A 55 6.23 0.32 9.19
CA MET A 55 6.23 -1.08 9.62
C MET A 55 7.60 -1.44 10.21
N PRO A 56 7.65 -2.21 11.31
CA PRO A 56 8.91 -2.43 12.02
C PRO A 56 9.93 -3.31 11.31
N ASP A 57 9.48 -4.27 10.49
CA ASP A 57 10.41 -5.21 9.85
C ASP A 57 11.02 -4.66 8.55
N LYS A 58 10.21 -3.98 7.74
CA LYS A 58 10.67 -3.38 6.50
C LYS A 58 9.66 -2.30 6.13
N ASP A 59 10.11 -1.06 6.02
CA ASP A 59 9.18 0.04 5.80
C ASP A 59 8.62 0.02 4.37
N GLY A 60 7.47 0.70 4.20
CA GLY A 60 6.76 0.71 2.93
C GLY A 60 7.51 1.41 1.81
N PHE A 61 8.37 2.37 2.12
CA PHE A 61 9.18 3.02 1.08
C PHE A 61 10.14 2.01 0.45
N GLU A 62 10.78 1.17 1.29
CA GLU A 62 11.68 0.13 0.78
C GLU A 62 10.94 -0.91 -0.04
N VAL A 63 9.78 -1.35 0.46
CA VAL A 63 8.96 -2.34 -0.27
C VAL A 63 8.57 -1.76 -1.63
N CYS A 64 8.11 -0.53 -1.66
CA CYS A 64 7.71 0.13 -2.91
C CYS A 64 8.87 0.24 -3.89
N ARG A 65 10.06 0.64 -3.40
CA ARG A 65 11.23 0.72 -4.27
C ARG A 65 11.59 -0.62 -4.88
N GLU A 66 11.51 -1.70 -4.09
CA GLU A 66 11.81 -3.03 -4.61
C GLU A 66 10.79 -3.48 -5.65
N ILE A 67 9.52 -3.18 -5.44
CA ILE A 67 8.48 -3.47 -6.43
C ILE A 67 8.77 -2.72 -7.73
N LYS A 68 9.08 -1.43 -7.63
CA LYS A 68 9.27 -0.59 -8.81
C LYS A 68 10.61 -0.85 -9.51
N ALA A 69 11.57 -1.43 -8.82
CA ALA A 69 12.85 -1.83 -9.41
C ALA A 69 12.78 -3.16 -10.16
N ASP A 70 11.74 -3.94 -9.91
CA ASP A 70 11.59 -5.27 -10.52
C ASP A 70 10.76 -5.17 -11.80
N ALA A 71 11.37 -5.54 -12.93
CA ALA A 71 10.70 -5.43 -14.23
C ALA A 71 9.38 -6.20 -14.30
N GLY A 72 9.26 -7.30 -13.54
CA GLY A 72 8.04 -8.10 -13.51
C GLY A 72 6.94 -7.55 -12.61
N LEU A 73 7.26 -6.54 -11.78
CA LEU A 73 6.33 -6.02 -10.78
C LEU A 73 6.06 -4.52 -10.91
N ARG A 74 6.89 -3.81 -11.65
CA ARG A 74 6.84 -2.33 -11.66
C ARG A 74 5.52 -1.75 -12.17
N GLU A 75 4.77 -2.50 -12.96
CA GLU A 75 3.49 -2.03 -13.48
C GLU A 75 2.35 -2.16 -12.48
N ILE A 76 2.56 -2.87 -11.36
CA ILE A 76 1.54 -3.02 -10.33
C ILE A 76 1.39 -1.68 -9.60
N PRO A 77 0.19 -1.08 -9.60
CA PRO A 77 -0.02 0.19 -8.88
C PRO A 77 0.16 0.03 -7.39
N VAL A 78 0.84 0.99 -6.76
CA VAL A 78 1.07 1.00 -5.32
C VAL A 78 0.52 2.29 -4.74
N LEU A 79 -0.39 2.15 -3.77
CA LEU A 79 -0.90 3.26 -2.98
C LEU A 79 -0.23 3.21 -1.60
N LEU A 80 0.53 4.24 -1.26
CA LEU A 80 1.17 4.32 0.06
C LEU A 80 0.25 5.01 1.06
N LEU A 81 0.14 4.42 2.25
CA LEU A 81 -0.54 5.03 3.39
C LEU A 81 0.53 5.61 4.30
N THR A 82 0.54 6.93 4.45
CA THR A 82 1.59 7.59 5.21
C THR A 82 1.04 8.33 6.41
N ALA A 83 1.85 8.43 7.46
CA ALA A 83 1.58 9.32 8.59
C ALA A 83 2.63 10.44 8.62
N VAL A 84 3.33 10.60 7.52
CA VAL A 84 4.51 11.46 7.45
C VAL A 84 4.16 12.93 7.69
N ALA A 85 3.03 13.39 7.15
CA ALA A 85 2.64 14.79 7.29
C ALA A 85 2.47 15.19 8.75
N SER A 86 1.93 14.29 9.60
CA SER A 86 1.70 14.58 11.00
C SER A 86 2.91 14.28 11.89
N LYS A 87 3.89 13.54 11.39
CA LYS A 87 5.03 13.08 12.18
C LYS A 87 6.39 13.47 11.60
N ILE A 88 6.38 14.44 10.71
CA ILE A 88 7.59 14.80 9.97
C ILE A 88 8.74 15.24 10.87
N SER A 89 8.43 15.82 12.04
CA SER A 89 9.44 16.23 13.00
C SER A 89 9.93 15.09 13.88
N GLU A 90 9.24 13.94 13.85
CA GLU A 90 9.54 12.80 14.71
C GLU A 90 10.17 11.64 13.97
N THR A 91 10.23 11.70 12.65
CA THR A 91 10.73 10.62 11.82
C THR A 91 11.63 11.15 10.71
N LYS A 92 12.47 10.27 10.18
CA LYS A 92 13.33 10.60 9.04
C LYS A 92 12.58 10.59 7.71
N TYR A 93 11.31 10.16 7.71
CA TYR A 93 10.52 10.10 6.47
C TYR A 93 9.95 11.46 6.11
N THR A 94 9.93 11.78 4.84
CA THR A 94 9.43 13.05 4.33
C THR A 94 8.55 12.82 3.11
N PRO A 95 7.69 13.79 2.74
CA PRO A 95 6.92 13.68 1.49
C PRO A 95 7.80 13.47 0.27
N ARG A 96 8.99 14.08 0.27
CA ARG A 96 9.95 13.88 -0.81
C ARG A 96 10.36 12.42 -0.95
N MET A 97 10.56 11.72 0.17
CA MET A 97 10.92 10.31 0.16
C MET A 97 9.81 9.47 -0.45
N ALA A 98 8.56 9.80 -0.15
CA ALA A 98 7.43 9.10 -0.75
C ALA A 98 7.43 9.27 -2.27
N MET A 99 7.72 10.45 -2.77
CA MET A 99 7.80 10.71 -4.20
C MET A 99 8.95 9.96 -4.86
N GLU A 100 10.06 9.84 -4.17
CA GLU A 100 11.26 9.16 -4.68
C GLU A 100 11.08 7.65 -4.81
N THR A 101 10.05 7.06 -4.19
CA THR A 101 9.80 5.63 -4.28
C THR A 101 9.02 5.23 -5.52
N GLU A 102 8.62 6.19 -6.33
CA GLU A 102 7.84 5.98 -7.56
C GLU A 102 6.47 5.35 -7.29
N ALA A 103 5.90 5.55 -6.10
CA ALA A 103 4.55 5.11 -5.80
C ALA A 103 3.56 5.79 -6.75
N ASP A 104 2.50 5.08 -7.09
CA ASP A 104 1.49 5.59 -8.01
C ASP A 104 0.56 6.62 -7.35
N ASP A 105 0.38 6.52 -6.04
CA ASP A 105 -0.40 7.48 -5.26
C ASP A 105 0.01 7.35 -3.79
N TYR A 106 -0.31 8.33 -3.00
CA TYR A 106 -0.11 8.27 -1.55
C TYR A 106 -1.15 9.12 -0.85
N VAL A 107 -1.51 8.72 0.37
CA VAL A 107 -2.53 9.39 1.15
C VAL A 107 -2.12 9.38 2.63
N ASP A 108 -2.37 10.48 3.34
CA ASP A 108 -2.03 10.61 4.75
C ASP A 108 -3.09 9.94 5.62
N LYS A 109 -2.63 9.24 6.66
CA LYS A 109 -3.51 8.75 7.71
C LYS A 109 -3.86 9.91 8.67
N PRO A 110 -5.03 9.92 9.27
CA PRO A 110 -6.12 8.94 9.12
C PRO A 110 -6.87 9.15 7.82
N VAL A 111 -7.30 8.06 7.20
CA VAL A 111 -8.02 8.10 5.94
C VAL A 111 -9.17 7.11 6.01
N LYS A 112 -10.31 7.49 5.42
CA LYS A 112 -11.50 6.62 5.42
C LYS A 112 -11.30 5.44 4.46
N PRO A 113 -11.78 4.25 4.81
CA PRO A 113 -11.67 3.10 3.92
C PRO A 113 -12.26 3.33 2.55
N GLU A 114 -13.36 4.11 2.46
CA GLU A 114 -13.99 4.45 1.18
C GLU A 114 -13.04 5.23 0.28
N GLU A 115 -12.25 6.13 0.85
CA GLU A 115 -11.28 6.91 0.08
C GLU A 115 -10.16 6.04 -0.44
N ILE A 116 -9.69 5.10 0.38
CA ILE A 116 -8.69 4.13 -0.06
C ILE A 116 -9.22 3.32 -1.23
N ALA A 117 -10.45 2.83 -1.13
CA ALA A 117 -11.09 2.05 -2.19
C ALA A 117 -11.19 2.84 -3.49
N ARG A 118 -11.62 4.10 -3.41
CA ARG A 118 -11.74 4.95 -4.60
C ARG A 118 -10.40 5.17 -5.29
N ARG A 119 -9.34 5.42 -4.50
CA ARG A 119 -8.01 5.66 -5.07
C ARG A 119 -7.44 4.41 -5.71
N VAL A 120 -7.62 3.26 -5.08
CA VAL A 120 -7.20 1.98 -5.64
C VAL A 120 -7.91 1.73 -6.97
N GLU A 121 -9.23 1.92 -7.00
CA GLU A 121 -10.01 1.69 -8.21
C GLU A 121 -9.59 2.62 -9.34
N ARG A 122 -9.26 3.87 -9.01
CA ARG A 122 -8.74 4.82 -10.00
C ARG A 122 -7.43 4.33 -10.60
N LEU A 123 -6.55 3.80 -9.77
CA LEU A 123 -5.25 3.29 -10.23
C LEU A 123 -5.40 2.07 -11.13
N ILE A 124 -6.30 1.18 -10.77
CA ILE A 124 -6.53 -0.05 -11.55
C ILE A 124 -7.14 0.26 -12.91
N SER A 125 -7.98 1.27 -12.99
CA SER A 125 -8.72 1.59 -14.23
C SER A 125 -7.93 2.36 -15.27
N LYS A 126 -6.70 2.74 -14.94
CA LYS A 126 -5.84 3.45 -15.89
C LYS A 126 -5.27 2.55 -16.97
#